data_59ccf4e6ea0fb7d30843fa0057bae551
#
_entry.id   59ccf4e6ea0fb7d30843fa0057bae551
#
_cell.length_a   1.000
_cell.length_b   1.000
_cell.length_c   1.000
_cell.angle_alpha   90.00
_cell.angle_beta   90.00
_cell.angle_gamma   90.00
#
_symmetry.space_group_name_H-M   'P 1'
#
loop_
_entity.id
_entity.type
_entity.pdbx_description
1 polymer ?
#
loop_
_entity_poly.entity_id
_entity_poly.type
_entity_poly.pdbx_seq_one_letter_code
_entity_poly.pdbx_strand_id
1 'polypeptide(L)' 'MSASDLKFVIFRDVQDGYRWRLSSPSGETVELSERAHSHKDECEQEVHRLKGDRYPLAKVRDAAIG' A
#
# COMPACT_ATOMS: atom_id res chain seq x y z
N MET A 1 8.57 -8.85 15.10
CA MET A 1 8.55 -8.56 13.65
C MET A 1 9.01 -7.13 13.43
N SER A 2 9.99 -6.90 12.58
CA SER A 2 10.48 -5.54 12.34
C SER A 2 9.69 -4.86 11.22
N ALA A 3 9.68 -3.52 11.23
CA ALA A 3 8.98 -2.75 10.20
C ALA A 3 9.54 -3.01 8.80
N SER A 4 10.79 -3.45 8.69
CA SER A 4 11.42 -3.75 7.39
C SER A 4 10.82 -4.97 6.71
N ASP A 5 10.07 -5.78 7.45
CA ASP A 5 9.43 -6.98 6.89
C ASP A 5 8.05 -6.68 6.33
N LEU A 6 7.53 -5.48 6.57
CA LEU A 6 6.22 -5.07 6.06
C LEU A 6 6.34 -4.59 4.61
N LYS A 7 5.25 -4.70 3.89
CA LYS A 7 5.22 -4.31 2.48
C LYS A 7 3.89 -3.67 2.14
N PHE A 8 3.96 -2.48 1.53
CA PHE A 8 2.79 -1.86 0.92
C PHE A 8 2.58 -2.45 -0.46
N VAL A 9 1.37 -2.86 -0.76
CA VAL A 9 0.99 -3.35 -2.09
C VAL A 9 -0.08 -2.42 -2.63
N ILE A 10 0.21 -1.79 -3.76
CA ILE A 10 -0.74 -0.94 -4.48
C ILE A 10 -1.45 -1.83 -5.49
N PHE A 11 -2.76 -1.84 -5.47
CA PHE A 11 -3.55 -2.66 -6.38
C PHE A 11 -4.74 -1.87 -6.92
N ARG A 12 -5.29 -2.34 -8.01
CA ARG A 12 -6.47 -1.74 -8.61
C ARG A 12 -7.69 -2.55 -8.23
N ASP A 13 -8.65 -1.87 -7.60
CA ASP A 13 -9.96 -2.43 -7.34
C ASP A 13 -10.87 -2.08 -8.52
N VAL A 14 -11.48 -3.07 -9.13
CA VAL A 14 -12.29 -2.87 -10.34
C VAL A 14 -13.43 -1.88 -10.12
N GLN A 15 -13.98 -1.87 -8.92
CA GLN A 15 -15.14 -1.02 -8.62
C GLN A 15 -14.74 0.36 -8.11
N ASP A 16 -13.72 0.41 -7.27
CA ASP A 16 -13.42 1.61 -6.50
C ASP A 16 -12.20 2.39 -6.99
N GLY A 17 -11.31 1.79 -7.75
CA GLY A 17 -10.11 2.44 -8.24
C GLY A 17 -8.85 1.87 -7.61
N TYR A 18 -7.89 2.75 -7.28
CA TYR A 18 -6.60 2.32 -6.75
C TYR A 18 -6.60 2.34 -5.23
N ARG A 19 -6.15 1.24 -4.65
CA ARG A 19 -6.06 1.08 -3.20
C ARG A 19 -4.70 0.50 -2.83
N TRP A 20 -4.37 0.54 -1.56
CA TRP A 20 -3.16 -0.08 -1.05
C TRP A 20 -3.48 -0.93 0.16
N ARG A 21 -2.62 -1.89 0.40
CA ARG A 21 -2.66 -2.66 1.64
C ARG A 21 -1.24 -2.81 2.17
N LEU A 22 -1.12 -2.88 3.49
CA LEU A 22 0.13 -3.16 4.17
C LEU A 22 0.08 -4.60 4.63
N SER A 23 1.00 -5.42 4.15
CA SER A 23 1.01 -6.84 4.47
C SER A 23 2.27 -7.23 5.22
N SER A 24 2.15 -8.29 6.02
CA SER A 24 3.26 -8.90 6.74
C SER A 24 3.98 -9.90 5.84
N PRO A 25 5.17 -10.38 6.27
CA PRO A 25 5.90 -11.41 5.51
C PRO A 25 5.09 -12.69 5.28
N SER A 26 4.18 -12.99 6.19
CA SER A 26 3.33 -14.18 6.06
C SER A 26 2.14 -13.97 5.14
N GLY A 27 1.97 -12.76 4.63
CA GLY A 27 0.89 -12.45 3.70
C GLY A 27 -0.38 -11.90 4.34
N GLU A 28 -0.37 -11.69 5.67
CA GLU A 28 -1.53 -11.14 6.36
C GLU A 28 -1.64 -9.64 6.12
N THR A 29 -2.85 -9.15 5.97
CA THR A 29 -3.10 -7.73 5.83
C THR A 29 -3.07 -7.07 7.21
N VAL A 30 -2.14 -6.14 7.38
CA VAL A 30 -1.97 -5.38 8.62
C VAL A 30 -2.86 -4.14 8.59
N GLU A 31 -2.86 -3.43 7.47
CA GLU A 31 -3.70 -2.25 7.24
C GLU A 31 -4.17 -2.24 5.81
N LEU A 32 -5.32 -1.62 5.60
CA LEU A 32 -5.91 -1.48 4.27
C LEU A 32 -6.35 -0.03 4.11
N SER A 33 -6.21 0.52 2.91
CA SER A 33 -6.64 1.89 2.65
C SER A 33 -8.15 2.00 2.85
N GLU A 34 -8.58 3.07 3.51
CA GLU A 34 -10.01 3.33 3.75
C GLU A 34 -10.70 3.82 2.49
N ARG A 35 -9.95 4.49 1.63
CA ARG A 35 -10.50 5.09 0.41
C ARG A 35 -9.80 4.55 -0.81
N ALA A 36 -10.57 4.42 -1.89
CA ALA A 36 -10.00 4.19 -3.20
C ALA A 36 -9.66 5.53 -3.84
N HIS A 37 -8.57 5.57 -4.58
CA HIS A 37 -8.16 6.78 -5.29
C HIS A 37 -8.50 6.62 -6.78
N SER A 38 -8.96 7.70 -7.39
CA SER A 38 -9.29 7.69 -8.81
C SER A 38 -8.04 7.54 -9.68
N HIS A 39 -6.90 8.00 -9.16
CA HIS A 39 -5.63 7.96 -9.88
C HIS A 39 -4.58 7.22 -9.08
N LYS A 40 -3.77 6.44 -9.78
CA LYS A 40 -2.70 5.66 -9.15
C LYS A 40 -1.70 6.58 -8.43
N ASP A 41 -1.40 7.74 -9.01
CA ASP A 41 -0.47 8.70 -8.42
C ASP A 41 -0.89 9.14 -7.02
N GLU A 42 -2.19 9.35 -6.83
CA GLU A 42 -2.71 9.73 -5.53
C GLU A 42 -2.51 8.63 -4.50
N CYS A 43 -2.75 7.39 -4.92
CA CYS A 43 -2.53 6.23 -4.06
C CYS A 43 -1.06 6.10 -3.68
N GLU A 44 -0.17 6.28 -4.65
CA GLU A 44 1.26 6.24 -4.41
C GLU A 44 1.71 7.31 -3.43
N GLN A 45 1.18 8.52 -3.55
CA GLN A 45 1.51 9.61 -2.65
C GLN A 45 1.10 9.28 -1.21
N GLU A 46 -0.07 8.69 -1.04
CA GLU A 46 -0.53 8.28 0.28
C GLU A 46 0.39 7.21 0.88
N VAL A 47 0.76 6.23 0.08
CA VAL A 47 1.67 5.17 0.51
C VAL A 47 3.02 5.74 0.93
N HIS A 48 3.57 6.65 0.12
CA HIS A 48 4.86 7.25 0.43
C HIS A 48 4.81 8.08 1.70
N ARG A 49 3.71 8.79 1.93
CA ARG A 49 3.54 9.55 3.16
C ARG A 49 3.48 8.65 4.38
N LEU A 50 2.68 7.59 4.31
CA LEU A 50 2.57 6.64 5.41
C LEU A 50 3.88 5.92 5.66
N LYS A 51 4.58 5.56 4.59
CA LYS A 51 5.88 4.94 4.69
C LYS A 51 6.86 5.84 5.43
N GLY A 52 6.88 7.12 5.09
CA GLY A 52 7.76 8.07 5.77
C GLY A 52 7.40 8.31 7.22
N ASP A 53 6.11 8.36 7.54
CA ASP A 53 5.63 8.69 8.88
C ASP A 53 5.66 7.52 9.85
N ARG A 54 5.29 6.33 9.38
CA ARG A 54 5.07 5.18 10.26
C ARG A 54 5.93 3.97 9.92
N TYR A 55 6.20 3.76 8.66
CA TYR A 55 6.84 2.52 8.19
C TYR A 55 8.01 2.81 7.25
N PRO A 56 9.03 3.53 7.74
CA PRO A 56 10.11 3.98 6.84
C PRO A 56 10.90 2.83 6.21
N LEU A 57 10.89 1.67 6.81
CA LEU A 57 11.62 0.51 6.31
C LEU A 57 10.76 -0.45 5.50
N ALA A 58 9.46 -0.19 5.39
CA ALA A 58 8.57 -1.03 4.61
C ALA A 58 8.89 -0.91 3.12
N LYS A 59 8.69 -1.99 2.39
CA LYS A 59 8.86 -2.01 0.94
C LYS A 59 7.56 -1.59 0.27
N VAL A 60 7.65 -1.15 -0.98
CA VAL A 60 6.48 -0.78 -1.77
C VAL A 60 6.46 -1.63 -3.03
N ARG A 61 5.37 -2.32 -3.26
CA ARG A 61 5.16 -3.09 -4.48
C ARG A 61 3.98 -2.53 -5.23
N ASP A 62 4.18 -2.26 -6.52
CA ASP A 62 3.12 -1.80 -7.40
C ASP A 62 2.57 -3.00 -8.16
N ALA A 63 1.38 -3.46 -7.76
CA ALA A 63 0.69 -4.56 -8.42
C ALA A 63 -0.44 -4.05 -9.32
N ALA A 64 -0.63 -2.74 -9.41
CA ALA A 64 -1.67 -2.13 -10.23
C ALA A 64 -1.11 -1.85 -11.63
N ILE A 65 -0.81 -2.89 -12.36
CA ILE A 65 -0.25 -2.78 -13.71
C ILE A 65 -1.39 -2.74 -14.72
N GLY A 66 -1.37 -1.74 -15.55
CA GLY A 66 -2.33 -1.65 -16.63
C GLY A 66 -3.20 -0.43 -16.65
#